data_4f183117c7325b06260e71bed3f9e581
#
_entry.id   4f183117c7325b06260e71bed3f9e581
#
_cell.length_a   1.000
_cell.length_b   1.000
_cell.length_c   1.000
_cell.angle_alpha   90.00
_cell.angle_beta   90.00
_cell.angle_gamma   90.00
#
_symmetry.space_group_name_H-M   'P 1'
#
loop_
_entity.id
_entity.type
_entity.pdbx_description
1 polymer ?
#
loop_
_entity_poly.entity_id
_entity_poly.type
_entity_poly.pdbx_seq_one_letter_code
_entity_poly.pdbx_strand_id
1 'polypeptide(L)' 'MRATTDERVAVKVDGLVQQALPALHDAACLGIDGPRADHIRAVITAHLTELPALITDARDDTTGWADDFYQED' A
#
# COMPACT_ATOMS: atom_id res chain seq x y z
N MET A 1 16.82 7.07 -17.91
CA MET A 1 15.70 7.91 -17.48
C MET A 1 15.48 7.78 -15.99
N ARG A 2 15.29 8.84 -15.29
CA ARG A 2 15.08 8.78 -13.84
C ARG A 2 13.62 8.44 -13.52
N ALA A 3 13.44 7.58 -12.55
CA ALA A 3 12.11 7.37 -11.99
C ALA A 3 11.67 8.61 -11.22
N THR A 4 10.39 8.93 -11.28
CA THR A 4 9.84 10.01 -10.47
C THR A 4 9.85 9.61 -9.00
N THR A 5 9.70 10.61 -8.11
CA THR A 5 9.59 10.33 -6.67
C THR A 5 8.41 9.39 -6.38
N ASP A 6 7.29 9.62 -7.05
CA ASP A 6 6.10 8.79 -6.85
C ASP A 6 6.34 7.34 -7.30
N GLU A 7 7.06 7.16 -8.42
CA GLU A 7 7.41 5.82 -8.87
C GLU A 7 8.30 5.10 -7.86
N ARG A 8 9.28 5.81 -7.29
CA ARG A 8 10.16 5.24 -6.28
C ARG A 8 9.41 4.86 -5.02
N VAL A 9 8.47 5.70 -4.59
CA VAL A 9 7.65 5.41 -3.43
C VAL A 9 6.77 4.19 -3.70
N ALA A 10 6.16 4.12 -4.88
CA ALA A 10 5.31 2.98 -5.25
C ALA A 10 6.09 1.68 -5.24
N VAL A 11 7.30 1.67 -5.81
CA VAL A 11 8.16 0.48 -5.84
C VAL A 11 8.55 0.07 -4.43
N LYS A 12 8.92 1.03 -3.60
CA LYS A 12 9.31 0.74 -2.22
C LYS A 12 8.14 0.19 -1.41
N VAL A 13 6.96 0.79 -1.55
CA VAL A 13 5.75 0.33 -0.86
C VAL A 13 5.38 -1.07 -1.33
N ASP A 14 5.46 -1.32 -2.63
CA ASP A 14 5.18 -2.65 -3.17
C ASP A 14 6.11 -3.70 -2.58
N GLY A 15 7.41 -3.39 -2.51
CA GLY A 15 8.39 -4.29 -1.91
C GLY A 15 8.08 -4.58 -0.44
N LEU A 16 7.72 -3.57 0.33
CA LEU A 16 7.35 -3.73 1.73
C LEU A 16 6.06 -4.55 1.88
N VAL A 17 5.10 -4.32 1.00
CA VAL A 17 3.85 -5.10 0.98
C VAL A 17 4.16 -6.57 0.73
N GLN A 18 5.00 -6.87 -0.26
CA GLN A 18 5.36 -8.25 -0.56
C GLN A 18 6.05 -8.94 0.62
N GLN A 19 6.87 -8.20 1.35
CA GLN A 19 7.52 -8.73 2.55
C GLN A 19 6.53 -8.93 3.70
N ALA A 20 5.56 -8.05 3.84
CA ALA A 20 4.62 -8.09 4.95
C ALA A 20 3.47 -9.10 4.74
N LEU A 21 3.14 -9.41 3.48
CA LEU A 21 2.01 -10.29 3.18
C LEU A 21 2.05 -11.63 3.93
N PRO A 22 3.16 -12.40 3.90
CA PRO A 22 3.19 -13.68 4.60
C PRO A 22 2.96 -13.53 6.11
N ALA A 23 3.57 -12.52 6.72
CA ALA A 23 3.42 -12.29 8.16
C ALA A 23 2.00 -11.88 8.51
N LEU A 24 1.38 -11.04 7.69
CA LEU A 24 0.00 -10.61 7.89
C LEU A 24 -0.98 -11.76 7.70
N HIS A 25 -0.75 -12.60 6.69
CA HIS A 25 -1.56 -13.79 6.48
C HIS A 25 -1.52 -14.70 7.71
N ASP A 26 -0.33 -14.97 8.22
CA ASP A 26 -0.15 -15.83 9.38
C ASP A 26 -0.83 -15.24 10.61
N ALA A 27 -0.61 -13.95 10.86
CA ALA A 27 -1.16 -13.30 12.04
C ALA A 27 -2.68 -13.22 12.00
N ALA A 28 -3.23 -12.86 10.84
CA ALA A 28 -4.68 -12.68 10.70
C ALA A 28 -5.43 -14.01 10.70
N CYS A 29 -4.78 -15.08 10.23
CA CYS A 29 -5.40 -16.40 10.18
C CYS A 29 -5.08 -17.25 11.41
N LEU A 30 -4.47 -16.68 12.44
CA LEU A 30 -4.12 -17.43 13.63
C LEU A 30 -5.36 -18.03 14.27
N GLY A 31 -5.36 -19.37 14.42
CA GLY A 31 -6.50 -20.08 14.96
C GLY A 31 -7.68 -20.25 14.00
N ILE A 32 -7.52 -19.84 12.75
CA ILE A 32 -8.55 -19.95 11.71
C ILE A 32 -8.01 -20.79 10.56
N ASP A 33 -8.81 -21.68 10.03
CA ASP A 33 -8.42 -22.52 8.89
C ASP A 33 -9.61 -22.70 7.94
N GLY A 34 -9.36 -23.45 6.84
CA GLY A 34 -10.38 -23.72 5.84
C GLY A 34 -10.76 -22.49 5.00
N PRO A 35 -12.00 -22.44 4.49
CA PRO A 35 -12.44 -21.36 3.60
C PRO A 35 -12.37 -19.98 4.24
N ARG A 36 -12.53 -19.89 5.55
CA ARG A 36 -12.43 -18.61 6.25
C ARG A 36 -11.03 -18.04 6.17
N ALA A 37 -10.02 -18.87 6.38
CA ALA A 37 -8.64 -18.45 6.28
C ALA A 37 -8.32 -18.02 4.85
N ASP A 38 -8.78 -18.75 3.86
CA ASP A 38 -8.59 -18.38 2.45
C ASP A 38 -9.21 -17.04 2.15
N HIS A 39 -10.41 -16.78 2.65
CA HIS A 39 -11.09 -15.52 2.46
C HIS A 39 -10.30 -14.35 3.09
N ILE A 40 -9.81 -14.55 4.30
CA ILE A 40 -9.03 -13.52 5.00
C ILE A 40 -7.75 -13.21 4.22
N ARG A 41 -7.05 -14.24 3.75
CA ARG A 41 -5.85 -14.05 2.93
C ARG A 41 -6.16 -13.29 1.65
N ALA A 42 -7.26 -13.63 0.99
CA ALA A 42 -7.67 -12.95 -0.24
C ALA A 42 -7.95 -11.47 0.01
N VAL A 43 -8.65 -11.14 1.09
CA VAL A 43 -8.96 -9.76 1.45
C VAL A 43 -7.68 -8.98 1.73
N ILE A 44 -6.79 -9.54 2.53
CA ILE A 44 -5.51 -8.90 2.86
C ILE A 44 -4.70 -8.66 1.59
N THR A 45 -4.58 -9.67 0.75
CA THR A 45 -3.81 -9.56 -0.50
C THR A 45 -4.40 -8.49 -1.40
N ALA A 46 -5.71 -8.45 -1.56
CA ALA A 46 -6.37 -7.47 -2.41
C ALA A 46 -6.11 -6.05 -1.91
N HIS A 47 -6.28 -5.81 -0.63
CA HIS A 47 -6.09 -4.47 -0.07
C HIS A 47 -4.63 -4.02 -0.14
N LEU A 48 -3.71 -4.91 0.22
CA LEU A 48 -2.29 -4.54 0.24
C LEU A 48 -1.72 -4.36 -1.16
N THR A 49 -2.17 -5.14 -2.14
CA THR A 49 -1.69 -4.94 -3.52
C THR A 49 -2.20 -3.65 -4.14
N GLU A 50 -3.30 -3.12 -3.65
CA GLU A 50 -3.81 -1.81 -4.09
C GLU A 50 -3.09 -0.65 -3.40
N LEU A 51 -2.39 -0.90 -2.31
CA LEU A 51 -1.79 0.13 -1.49
C LEU A 51 -0.84 1.06 -2.26
N PRO A 52 0.08 0.55 -3.10
CA PRO A 52 0.95 1.45 -3.85
C PRO A 52 0.19 2.45 -4.71
N ALA A 53 -0.88 2.01 -5.37
CA ALA A 53 -1.69 2.90 -6.20
C ALA A 53 -2.45 3.91 -5.35
N LEU A 54 -2.99 3.48 -4.21
CA LEU A 54 -3.71 4.36 -3.31
C LEU A 54 -2.79 5.44 -2.74
N ILE A 55 -1.57 5.08 -2.38
CA ILE A 55 -0.60 6.03 -1.87
C ILE A 55 -0.22 7.03 -2.95
N THR A 56 -0.01 6.57 -4.18
CA THR A 56 0.33 7.44 -5.29
C THR A 56 -0.79 8.45 -5.54
N ASP A 57 -2.04 8.00 -5.56
CA ASP A 57 -3.19 8.88 -5.73
C ASP A 57 -3.29 9.90 -4.60
N ALA A 58 -3.10 9.47 -3.37
CA ALA A 58 -3.14 10.37 -2.21
C ALA A 58 -2.03 11.40 -2.27
N ARG A 59 -0.86 11.01 -2.75
CA ARG A 59 0.27 11.93 -2.88
C ARG A 59 0.02 12.98 -3.95
N ASP A 60 -0.62 12.61 -5.05
CA ASP A 60 -0.99 13.56 -6.09
C ASP A 60 -1.94 14.63 -5.54
N ASP A 61 -2.96 14.21 -4.82
CA ASP A 61 -3.88 15.14 -4.17
C ASP A 61 -3.16 16.02 -3.16
N THR A 62 -2.28 15.41 -2.37
CA THR A 62 -1.52 16.12 -1.35
C THR A 62 -0.55 17.12 -1.96
N THR A 63 0.02 16.79 -3.11
CA THR A 63 0.96 17.67 -3.78
C THR A 63 0.28 18.99 -4.17
N GLY A 64 -0.93 18.93 -4.74
CA GLY A 64 -1.67 20.15 -5.05
C GLY A 64 -2.02 20.94 -3.80
N TRP A 65 -2.40 20.25 -2.76
CA TRP A 65 -2.72 20.87 -1.49
C TRP A 65 -1.48 21.49 -0.84
N ALA A 66 -0.35 20.80 -0.90
CA ALA A 66 0.89 21.28 -0.33
C ALA A 66 1.40 22.52 -1.06
N ASP A 67 1.22 22.62 -2.37
CA ASP A 67 1.59 23.80 -3.12
C ASP A 67 0.85 25.03 -2.62
N ASP A 68 -0.45 24.91 -2.42
CA ASP A 68 -1.25 26.00 -1.85
C ASP A 68 -0.76 26.40 -0.48
N PHE A 69 -0.37 25.41 0.31
CA PHE A 69 0.11 25.63 1.67
C PHE A 69 1.41 26.42 1.67
N TYR A 70 2.34 26.05 0.80
CA TYR A 70 3.67 26.66 0.79
C TYR A 70 3.68 28.02 0.11
N GLN A 71 2.72 28.30 -0.73
CA GLN A 71 2.65 29.59 -1.42
C GLN A 71 2.35 30.75 -0.48
N GLU A 72 1.90 30.47 0.69
CA GLU A 72 1.63 31.51 1.68
C GLU A 72 2.89 32.17 2.20
N ASP A 73 4.00 31.50 2.08
CA ASP A 73 5.27 32.05 2.50
C ASP A 73 5.78 33.09 1.50
#